data_2daeefce12b06a77b8ac521c70e4d17a
#
_entry.id   2daeefce12b06a77b8ac521c70e4d17a
#
_cell.length_a   1.000
_cell.length_b   1.000
_cell.length_c   1.000
_cell.angle_alpha   90.00
_cell.angle_beta   90.00
_cell.angle_gamma   90.00
#
_symmetry.space_group_name_H-M   'P 1'
#
loop_
_entity.id
_entity.type
_entity.pdbx_description
1 polymer ?
#
loop_
_entity_poly.entity_id
_entity_poly.type
_entity_poly.pdbx_seq_one_letter_code
_entity_poly.pdbx_strand_id
1 'polypeptide(L)'
;MKIVHINAFDSGGGAAIACARHCEAMIQAGHEVTMLVIAKSSRLPFVKKVHQGIKKVLIDLWDIQAAKLQAKIDPIGTFSLMKHGFDFSKDRNVQDADVIFLHWVYGNALSLNGVEDLLKLGKPVFWYMHDMFPITGGCHHALGCEGFMSDCRDCPLIKNDV
;
A
#
# COMPACT_ATOMS: atom_id res chain seq x y z
N MET A 1 -11.54 -12.99 -15.68
CA MET A 1 -11.72 -11.75 -14.90
C MET A 1 -10.52 -10.87 -15.10
N LYS A 2 -10.71 -9.55 -15.01
CA LYS A 2 -9.63 -8.57 -14.94
C LYS A 2 -9.28 -8.30 -13.49
N ILE A 3 -8.05 -8.57 -13.09
CA ILE A 3 -7.59 -8.49 -11.71
C ILE A 3 -6.47 -7.46 -11.61
N VAL A 4 -6.58 -6.54 -10.66
CA VAL A 4 -5.53 -5.56 -10.38
C VAL A 4 -4.95 -5.81 -9.01
N HIS A 5 -3.62 -5.90 -8.96
CA HIS A 5 -2.84 -5.90 -7.73
C HIS A 5 -2.14 -4.56 -7.57
N ILE A 6 -2.24 -3.96 -6.40
CA ILE A 6 -1.57 -2.70 -6.04
C ILE A 6 -0.52 -2.99 -4.98
N ASN A 7 0.73 -2.68 -5.27
CA ASN A 7 1.86 -2.79 -4.36
C ASN A 7 2.78 -1.58 -4.51
N ALA A 8 3.56 -1.22 -3.51
CA ALA A 8 4.49 -0.09 -3.62
C ALA A 8 5.61 -0.38 -4.63
N PHE A 9 6.19 -1.58 -4.57
CA PHE A 9 7.33 -2.01 -5.39
C PHE A 9 7.05 -3.36 -6.05
N ASP A 10 7.76 -3.68 -7.12
CA ASP A 10 7.67 -4.98 -7.79
C ASP A 10 8.83 -5.93 -7.45
N SER A 11 9.78 -5.49 -6.62
CA SER A 11 10.94 -6.27 -6.18
C SER A 11 11.49 -5.76 -4.87
N GLY A 12 12.48 -6.46 -4.31
CA GLY A 12 13.27 -5.98 -3.16
C GLY A 12 12.68 -6.34 -1.78
N GLY A 13 11.63 -7.12 -1.71
CA GLY A 13 11.06 -7.54 -0.42
C GLY A 13 10.09 -8.71 -0.53
N GLY A 14 9.78 -9.37 0.59
CA GLY A 14 8.89 -10.54 0.64
C GLY A 14 7.51 -10.25 0.08
N ALA A 15 6.91 -9.11 0.42
CA ALA A 15 5.59 -8.70 -0.07
C ALA A 15 5.57 -8.51 -1.59
N ALA A 16 6.62 -7.90 -2.18
CA ALA A 16 6.72 -7.72 -3.63
C ALA A 16 6.84 -9.05 -4.35
N ILE A 17 7.67 -9.97 -3.84
CA ILE A 17 7.83 -11.32 -4.38
C ILE A 17 6.52 -12.11 -4.29
N ALA A 18 5.84 -12.05 -3.14
CA ALA A 18 4.56 -12.73 -2.94
C ALA A 18 3.48 -12.18 -3.87
N CYS A 19 3.41 -10.85 -4.04
CA CYS A 19 2.49 -10.21 -4.97
C CYS A 19 2.75 -10.66 -6.42
N ALA A 20 4.00 -10.64 -6.88
CA ALA A 20 4.35 -11.10 -8.23
C ALA A 20 3.98 -12.57 -8.46
N ARG A 21 4.28 -13.47 -7.51
CA ARG A 21 3.89 -14.89 -7.58
C ARG A 21 2.38 -15.08 -7.62
N HIS A 22 1.64 -14.28 -6.84
CA HIS A 22 0.17 -14.32 -6.86
C HIS A 22 -0.38 -13.89 -8.22
N CYS A 23 0.19 -12.82 -8.82
CA CYS A 23 -0.14 -12.41 -10.18
C CYS A 23 0.13 -13.54 -11.19
N GLU A 24 1.30 -14.17 -11.14
CA GLU A 24 1.67 -15.28 -12.02
C GLU A 24 0.71 -16.46 -11.90
N ALA A 25 0.34 -16.85 -10.68
CA ALA A 25 -0.62 -17.91 -10.43
C ALA A 25 -2.00 -17.61 -11.02
N MET A 26 -2.47 -16.37 -10.88
CA MET A 26 -3.74 -15.95 -11.46
C MET A 26 -3.70 -15.87 -12.99
N ILE A 27 -2.58 -15.46 -13.59
CA ILE A 27 -2.38 -15.51 -15.04
C ILE A 27 -2.43 -16.96 -15.53
N GLN A 28 -1.77 -17.90 -14.84
CA GLN A 28 -1.83 -19.33 -15.17
C GLN A 28 -3.23 -19.90 -15.04
N ALA A 29 -4.05 -19.36 -14.14
CA ALA A 29 -5.47 -19.71 -14.00
C ALA A 29 -6.38 -19.07 -15.07
N GLY A 30 -5.80 -18.36 -16.06
CA GLY A 30 -6.53 -17.78 -17.19
C GLY A 30 -7.16 -16.40 -16.93
N HIS A 31 -6.66 -15.66 -15.94
CA HIS A 31 -7.13 -14.30 -15.67
C HIS A 31 -6.25 -13.25 -16.36
N GLU A 32 -6.84 -12.10 -16.69
CA GLU A 32 -6.11 -10.90 -17.11
C GLU A 32 -5.66 -10.15 -15.88
N VAL A 33 -4.35 -10.10 -15.64
CA VAL A 33 -3.78 -9.55 -14.40
C VAL A 33 -2.86 -8.37 -14.69
N THR A 34 -3.01 -7.29 -13.92
CA THR A 34 -2.10 -6.16 -13.89
C THR A 34 -1.63 -5.90 -12.46
N MET A 35 -0.32 -5.78 -12.27
CA MET A 35 0.28 -5.32 -11.02
C MET A 35 0.69 -3.85 -11.19
N LEU A 36 0.06 -2.96 -10.43
CA LEU A 36 0.37 -1.53 -10.40
C LEU A 36 1.33 -1.22 -9.27
N VAL A 37 2.41 -0.49 -9.59
CA VAL A 37 3.44 -0.11 -8.63
C VAL A 37 3.87 1.35 -8.79
N ILE A 38 4.37 1.96 -7.72
CA ILE A 38 4.95 3.31 -7.78
C ILE A 38 6.41 3.28 -8.22
N ALA A 39 7.13 2.20 -7.95
CA ALA A 39 8.49 1.99 -8.43
C ALA A 39 8.61 0.60 -9.08
N LYS A 40 8.95 0.59 -10.38
CA LYS A 40 9.14 -0.63 -11.16
C LYS A 40 10.62 -0.83 -11.44
N SER A 41 11.12 -2.03 -11.16
CA SER A 41 12.49 -2.46 -11.42
C SER A 41 12.56 -3.76 -12.22
N SER A 42 11.51 -4.60 -12.17
CA SER A 42 11.45 -5.85 -12.94
C SER A 42 11.10 -5.62 -14.42
N ARG A 43 11.34 -6.65 -15.24
CA ARG A 43 10.91 -6.71 -16.64
C ARG A 43 9.60 -7.47 -16.83
N LEU A 44 8.90 -7.81 -15.74
CA LEU A 44 7.65 -8.56 -15.81
C LEU A 44 6.60 -7.79 -16.64
N PRO A 45 5.98 -8.43 -17.65
CA PRO A 45 5.10 -7.75 -18.61
C PRO A 45 3.78 -7.29 -17.98
N PHE A 46 3.30 -7.97 -16.95
CA PHE A 46 2.07 -7.63 -16.24
C PHE A 46 2.27 -6.50 -15.20
N VAL A 47 3.51 -6.09 -14.92
CA VAL A 47 3.81 -4.99 -14.00
C VAL A 47 3.80 -3.67 -14.74
N LYS A 48 3.01 -2.72 -14.27
CA LYS A 48 2.92 -1.36 -14.79
C LYS A 48 3.25 -0.35 -13.69
N LYS A 49 4.11 0.61 -14.03
CA LYS A 49 4.37 1.75 -13.15
C LYS A 49 3.26 2.77 -13.31
N VAL A 50 2.68 3.25 -12.21
CA VAL A 50 1.71 4.34 -12.23
C VAL A 50 2.41 5.64 -12.62
N HIS A 51 1.86 6.36 -13.58
CA HIS A 51 2.39 7.65 -14.01
C HIS A 51 2.13 8.73 -12.96
N GLN A 52 3.20 9.32 -12.52
CA GLN A 52 3.25 10.21 -11.36
C GLN A 52 3.42 11.67 -11.80
N GLY A 53 2.62 12.25 -12.63
CA GLY A 53 2.72 13.65 -13.06
C GLY A 53 3.37 14.64 -12.07
N ILE A 54 3.19 15.93 -12.23
CA ILE A 54 3.73 17.01 -11.36
C ILE A 54 3.42 16.81 -9.86
N LYS A 55 2.35 16.09 -9.53
CA LYS A 55 1.99 15.75 -8.14
C LYS A 55 3.09 14.97 -7.40
N LYS A 56 3.96 14.22 -8.12
CA LYS A 56 5.08 13.52 -7.48
C LYS A 56 6.04 14.47 -6.79
N VAL A 57 6.41 15.58 -7.41
CA VAL A 57 7.36 16.54 -6.84
C VAL A 57 6.83 17.11 -5.53
N LEU A 58 5.54 17.42 -5.47
CA LEU A 58 4.89 17.90 -4.26
C LEU A 58 4.83 16.82 -3.17
N ILE A 59 4.52 15.58 -3.55
CA ILE A 59 4.50 14.44 -2.62
C ILE A 59 5.93 14.20 -2.09
N ASP A 60 6.94 14.15 -2.93
CA ASP A 60 8.34 13.95 -2.52
C ASP A 60 8.83 15.04 -1.55
N LEU A 61 8.41 16.31 -1.73
CA LEU A 61 8.71 17.40 -0.80
C LEU A 61 8.01 17.23 0.56
N TRP A 62 6.74 16.80 0.55
CA TRP A 62 6.00 16.49 1.78
C TRP A 62 6.55 15.25 2.48
N ASP A 63 7.06 14.28 1.70
CA ASP A 63 7.66 13.03 2.21
C ASP A 63 8.92 13.29 3.04
N ILE A 64 9.73 14.28 2.68
CA ILE A 64 10.91 14.66 3.46
C ILE A 64 10.50 15.13 4.86
N GLN A 65 9.42 15.89 4.97
CA GLN A 65 8.91 16.34 6.27
C GLN A 65 8.22 15.20 7.05
N ALA A 66 7.42 14.40 6.34
CA ALA A 66 6.74 13.25 6.92
C ALA A 66 7.74 12.18 7.38
N ALA A 67 8.81 11.93 6.60
CA ALA A 67 9.88 11.01 6.98
C ALA A 67 10.65 11.47 8.23
N LYS A 68 10.88 12.79 8.37
CA LYS A 68 11.49 13.34 9.59
C LYS A 68 10.59 13.18 10.82
N LEU A 69 9.29 13.38 10.66
CA LEU A 69 8.31 13.15 11.72
C LEU A 69 8.19 11.64 12.02
N GLN A 70 8.09 10.83 10.99
CA GLN A 70 8.04 9.38 11.09
C GLN A 70 9.26 8.82 11.83
N ALA A 71 10.48 9.28 11.51
CA ALA A 71 11.71 8.84 12.17
C ALA A 71 11.77 9.23 13.65
N LYS A 72 11.07 10.29 14.07
CA LYS A 72 10.95 10.65 15.50
C LYS A 72 9.98 9.75 16.24
N ILE A 73 8.87 9.37 15.58
CA ILE A 73 7.81 8.51 16.14
C ILE A 73 8.27 7.06 16.16
N ASP A 74 8.91 6.62 15.08
CA ASP A 74 9.29 5.23 14.87
C ASP A 74 10.65 5.12 14.15
N PRO A 75 11.76 5.16 14.91
CA PRO A 75 13.10 5.03 14.33
C PRO A 75 13.39 3.64 13.73
N ILE A 76 12.55 2.63 14.02
CA ILE A 76 12.73 1.25 13.54
C ILE A 76 11.94 0.98 12.25
N GLY A 77 11.03 1.90 11.84
CA GLY A 77 10.24 1.75 10.62
C GLY A 77 9.12 0.71 10.72
N THR A 78 8.58 0.51 11.93
CA THR A 78 7.49 -0.45 12.22
C THR A 78 6.11 0.17 12.21
N PHE A 79 6.00 1.47 11.85
CA PHE A 79 4.77 2.24 11.86
C PHE A 79 4.62 3.05 10.57
N SER A 80 3.42 3.14 10.02
CA SER A 80 3.10 3.95 8.84
C SER A 80 1.87 4.81 9.08
N LEU A 81 1.92 6.08 8.69
CA LEU A 81 0.79 7.01 8.83
C LEU A 81 -0.19 6.96 7.64
N MET A 82 0.23 6.50 6.48
CA MET A 82 -0.53 6.50 5.21
C MET A 82 -1.25 7.84 4.94
N LYS A 83 -0.62 8.95 5.29
CA LYS A 83 -1.21 10.29 5.18
C LYS A 83 -1.24 10.78 3.72
N HIS A 84 -0.22 10.41 2.95
CA HIS A 84 -0.05 10.79 1.55
C HIS A 84 0.10 9.54 0.68
N GLY A 85 -0.23 9.65 -0.60
CA GLY A 85 -0.12 8.55 -1.56
C GLY A 85 -0.73 8.91 -2.91
N PHE A 86 -0.68 7.95 -3.83
CA PHE A 86 -1.22 8.10 -5.18
C PHE A 86 -2.70 7.74 -5.22
N ASP A 87 -3.43 8.42 -6.08
CA ASP A 87 -4.82 8.10 -6.38
C ASP A 87 -4.87 7.04 -7.50
N PHE A 88 -4.91 5.78 -7.10
CA PHE A 88 -5.04 4.66 -8.03
C PHE A 88 -6.46 4.52 -8.57
N SER A 89 -7.47 5.14 -7.92
CA SER A 89 -8.87 4.99 -8.34
C SER A 89 -9.12 5.50 -9.77
N LYS A 90 -8.28 6.42 -10.25
CA LYS A 90 -8.36 7.00 -11.61
C LYS A 90 -7.55 6.23 -12.66
N ASP A 91 -6.77 5.23 -12.26
CA ASP A 91 -6.03 4.40 -13.21
C ASP A 91 -7.00 3.55 -14.03
N ARG A 92 -6.81 3.53 -15.36
CA ARG A 92 -7.70 2.79 -16.26
C ARG A 92 -7.75 1.30 -15.94
N ASN A 93 -6.63 0.69 -15.55
CA ASN A 93 -6.63 -0.73 -15.20
C ASN A 93 -7.52 -0.97 -13.96
N VAL A 94 -7.52 -0.04 -12.99
CA VAL A 94 -8.38 -0.11 -11.80
C VAL A 94 -9.84 0.11 -12.16
N GLN A 95 -10.12 1.09 -13.03
CA GLN A 95 -11.49 1.34 -13.52
C GLN A 95 -12.09 0.15 -14.29
N ASP A 96 -11.26 -0.56 -15.05
CA ASP A 96 -11.67 -1.72 -15.86
C ASP A 96 -11.62 -3.04 -15.07
N ALA A 97 -11.09 -3.06 -13.84
CA ALA A 97 -10.93 -4.27 -13.04
C ALA A 97 -12.26 -4.83 -12.53
N ASP A 98 -12.36 -6.15 -12.45
CA ASP A 98 -13.45 -6.86 -11.77
C ASP A 98 -13.16 -6.98 -10.26
N VAL A 99 -11.87 -7.04 -9.88
CA VAL A 99 -11.45 -7.18 -8.48
C VAL A 99 -10.09 -6.49 -8.27
N ILE A 100 -9.89 -5.95 -7.06
CA ILE A 100 -8.68 -5.22 -6.67
C ILE A 100 -8.07 -5.91 -5.45
N PHE A 101 -6.77 -6.20 -5.52
CA PHE A 101 -5.97 -6.68 -4.39
C PHE A 101 -4.98 -5.60 -3.95
N LEU A 102 -5.05 -5.21 -2.69
CA LEU A 102 -4.04 -4.39 -2.02
C LEU A 102 -3.02 -5.30 -1.36
N HIS A 103 -1.75 -5.01 -1.55
CA HIS A 103 -0.65 -5.72 -0.91
C HIS A 103 0.09 -4.80 0.07
N TRP A 104 1.39 -4.62 -0.09
CA TRP A 104 2.17 -3.69 0.70
C TRP A 104 2.12 -2.31 0.05
N VAL A 105 1.20 -1.46 0.49
CA VAL A 105 0.87 -0.16 -0.13
C VAL A 105 1.36 1.04 0.68
N TYR A 106 2.31 0.81 1.59
CA TYR A 106 2.91 1.84 2.43
C TYR A 106 4.03 2.59 1.70
N GLY A 107 4.82 3.39 2.41
CA GLY A 107 5.87 4.19 1.79
C GLY A 107 5.31 5.17 0.76
N ASN A 108 4.19 5.83 1.09
CA ASN A 108 3.50 6.81 0.26
C ASN A 108 2.97 6.26 -1.09
N ALA A 109 2.81 4.94 -1.23
CA ALA A 109 2.16 4.38 -2.39
C ALA A 109 0.66 4.67 -2.38
N LEU A 110 -0.03 4.45 -1.27
CA LEU A 110 -1.46 4.70 -1.12
C LEU A 110 -1.73 5.39 0.22
N SER A 111 -2.61 6.39 0.24
CA SER A 111 -3.10 7.01 1.47
C SER A 111 -4.38 6.34 1.95
N LEU A 112 -4.79 6.61 3.20
CA LEU A 112 -6.11 6.16 3.70
C LEU A 112 -7.25 6.70 2.84
N ASN A 113 -7.19 7.97 2.41
CA ASN A 113 -8.17 8.53 1.47
C ASN A 113 -8.15 7.79 0.12
N GLY A 114 -6.97 7.36 -0.35
CA GLY A 114 -6.85 6.55 -1.56
C GLY A 114 -7.49 5.17 -1.43
N VAL A 115 -7.42 4.56 -0.24
CA VAL A 115 -8.18 3.32 0.06
C VAL A 115 -9.69 3.59 -0.01
N GLU A 116 -10.15 4.67 0.62
CA GLU A 116 -11.57 5.07 0.58
C GLU A 116 -12.05 5.30 -0.87
N ASP A 117 -11.24 5.97 -1.69
CA ASP A 117 -11.57 6.23 -3.10
C ASP A 117 -11.65 4.94 -3.93
N LEU A 118 -10.81 3.92 -3.63
CA LEU A 118 -10.93 2.61 -4.24
C LEU A 118 -12.22 1.89 -3.81
N LEU A 119 -12.59 1.97 -2.53
CA LEU A 119 -13.83 1.38 -2.01
C LEU A 119 -15.08 2.02 -2.63
N LYS A 120 -15.07 3.34 -2.89
CA LYS A 120 -16.15 4.07 -3.57
C LYS A 120 -16.43 3.60 -5.00
N LEU A 121 -15.49 2.86 -5.62
CA LEU A 121 -15.74 2.27 -6.96
C LEU A 121 -16.78 1.14 -6.95
N GLY A 122 -17.18 0.66 -5.77
CA GLY A 122 -18.15 -0.43 -5.65
C GLY A 122 -17.63 -1.80 -6.12
N LYS A 123 -16.32 -1.95 -6.27
CA LYS A 123 -15.67 -3.19 -6.68
C LYS A 123 -15.21 -3.97 -5.45
N PRO A 124 -15.11 -5.32 -5.53
CA PRO A 124 -14.47 -6.11 -4.49
C PRO A 124 -13.02 -5.68 -4.30
N VAL A 125 -12.66 -5.28 -3.08
CA VAL A 125 -11.31 -4.92 -2.67
C VAL A 125 -10.86 -5.88 -1.58
N PHE A 126 -9.77 -6.59 -1.82
CA PHE A 126 -9.15 -7.50 -0.86
C PHE A 126 -7.80 -6.95 -0.43
N TRP A 127 -7.53 -6.93 0.87
CA TRP A 127 -6.21 -6.58 1.38
C TRP A 127 -5.45 -7.86 1.78
N TYR A 128 -4.41 -8.17 1.00
CA TYR A 128 -3.52 -9.28 1.30
C TYR A 128 -2.55 -8.86 2.41
N MET A 129 -2.79 -9.32 3.61
CA MET A 129 -2.04 -8.91 4.80
C MET A 129 -0.66 -9.56 4.84
N HIS A 130 0.37 -8.80 4.46
CA HIS A 130 1.78 -9.20 4.62
C HIS A 130 2.31 -8.90 6.01
N ASP A 131 1.62 -8.01 6.73
CA ASP A 131 1.88 -7.57 8.09
C ASP A 131 0.55 -7.22 8.80
N MET A 132 0.62 -6.71 10.01
CA MET A 132 -0.57 -6.39 10.81
C MET A 132 -1.17 -5.00 10.52
N PHE A 133 -0.55 -4.19 9.68
CA PHE A 133 -1.00 -2.80 9.46
C PHE A 133 -2.50 -2.66 9.18
N PRO A 134 -3.13 -3.50 8.32
CA PRO A 134 -4.55 -3.32 7.98
C PRO A 134 -5.53 -3.46 9.16
N ILE A 135 -5.07 -4.04 10.27
CA ILE A 135 -5.88 -4.28 11.49
C ILE A 135 -5.36 -3.51 12.71
N THR A 136 -4.35 -2.65 12.54
CA THR A 136 -3.77 -1.85 13.62
C THR A 136 -3.99 -0.36 13.38
N GLY A 137 -3.66 0.47 14.35
CA GLY A 137 -3.67 1.94 14.21
C GLY A 137 -2.48 2.52 13.42
N GLY A 138 -1.65 1.65 12.79
CA GLY A 138 -0.49 2.06 12.02
C GLY A 138 0.74 1.16 12.15
N CYS A 139 0.72 0.21 13.08
CA CYS A 139 1.84 -0.70 13.31
C CYS A 139 1.89 -1.82 12.27
N HIS A 140 3.09 -2.11 11.74
CA HIS A 140 3.32 -3.30 10.92
C HIS A 140 3.40 -4.57 11.77
N HIS A 141 3.84 -4.45 13.03
CA HIS A 141 3.91 -5.53 14.00
C HIS A 141 3.50 -5.01 15.37
N ALA A 142 2.63 -5.73 16.06
CA ALA A 142 2.12 -5.29 17.36
C ALA A 142 3.16 -5.40 18.50
N LEU A 143 4.21 -6.24 18.34
CA LEU A 143 5.30 -6.41 19.32
C LEU A 143 4.81 -6.61 20.77
N GLY A 144 3.73 -7.40 20.96
CA GLY A 144 3.12 -7.64 22.27
C GLY A 144 2.11 -6.59 22.72
N CYS A 145 1.86 -5.53 21.94
CA CYS A 145 0.78 -4.59 22.20
C CYS A 145 -0.57 -5.20 21.78
N GLU A 146 -1.56 -5.15 22.64
CA GLU A 146 -2.92 -5.63 22.40
C GLU A 146 -3.90 -4.51 22.03
N GLY A 147 -3.45 -3.27 21.92
CA GLY A 147 -4.29 -2.11 21.61
C GLY A 147 -5.10 -2.24 20.32
N PHE A 148 -4.58 -3.00 19.34
CA PHE A 148 -5.29 -3.25 18.07
C PHE A 148 -6.57 -4.10 18.23
N MET A 149 -6.73 -4.80 19.34
CA MET A 149 -7.99 -5.54 19.66
C MET A 149 -9.09 -4.60 20.16
N SER A 150 -8.79 -3.33 20.42
CA SER A 150 -9.74 -2.29 20.82
C SER A 150 -9.69 -1.08 19.89
N ASP A 151 -8.98 -0.01 20.25
CA ASP A 151 -9.02 1.26 19.51
C ASP A 151 -7.65 1.92 19.31
N CYS A 152 -6.57 1.32 19.76
CA CYS A 152 -5.20 1.85 19.67
C CYS A 152 -4.99 3.26 20.27
N ARG A 153 -5.85 3.75 21.18
CA ARG A 153 -5.76 5.14 21.70
C ARG A 153 -4.47 5.40 22.46
N ASP A 154 -4.06 4.45 23.31
CA ASP A 154 -2.86 4.58 24.13
C ASP A 154 -1.66 3.86 23.48
N CYS A 155 -1.29 4.30 22.29
CA CYS A 155 -0.24 3.66 21.52
C CYS A 155 1.14 3.85 22.17
N PRO A 156 1.85 2.76 22.56
CA PRO A 156 3.18 2.88 23.20
C PRO A 156 4.25 3.41 22.23
N LEU A 157 4.02 3.38 20.92
CA LEU A 157 4.94 3.92 19.91
C LEU A 157 4.74 5.42 19.69
N ILE A 158 3.55 5.94 19.96
CA ILE A 158 3.27 7.37 19.85
C ILE A 158 3.32 7.92 21.27
N LYS A 159 4.50 8.33 21.73
CA LYS A 159 4.62 9.04 23.00
C LYS A 159 3.88 10.39 22.91
N ASN A 160 2.98 10.63 23.85
CA ASN A 160 2.15 11.83 23.97
C ASN A 160 2.93 13.12 24.34
N ASP A 161 4.15 13.28 23.87
CA ASP A 161 4.98 14.48 24.06
C ASP A 161 5.11 15.22 22.71
N VAL A 162 3.94 15.55 22.10
CA VAL A 162 3.85 16.52 21.00
C VAL A 162 2.82 17.57 21.36
#